data_25d1b4d74d6f9a036aaa99ceda3d0eef
#
_entry.id   25d1b4d74d6f9a036aaa99ceda3d0eef
#
_cell.length_a   1.000
_cell.length_b   1.000
_cell.length_c   1.000
_cell.angle_alpha   90.00
_cell.angle_beta   90.00
_cell.angle_gamma   90.00
#
_symmetry.space_group_name_H-M   'P 1'
#
loop_
_entity.id
_entity.type
_entity.pdbx_description
1 polymer ?
#
loop_
_entity_poly.entity_id
_entity_poly.type
_entity_poly.pdbx_seq_one_letter_code
_entity_poly.pdbx_strand_id
1 'polypeptide(L)'
;MVKKLSAFLLIAACCCFSMGETATVRTIFKDGRKISKSVKLEDVSESVKRLTVPKSELSGDVRFIDVVADFAPAKKGDDGYWIHARGTYGKFDKDSGSYGMSRQVIPVWGMKTPSAAFWANVRTYRFDYQFRVEVKNGNYEVFARFDIENVRKWFEPYNDIVVDFNLLSGEDANYSGMGRGYRKFQLERGAVRTIKDRIKDFPELDYLCDAIVVRIQTHAAKPIPEKSIDFTKETELPVVVHMPFGVAEEFVKALKDAGIDKLSICSAGWNFGGYDGRTPQHLPVCAEAGGEDALRRFIETTQKLGFQISAHATLTDCYTVSPMWSPDYVGKYPDGSLDSNGLWSGGKCYRVCQKASYNGWVLKELEDIRALGFKGPHYIDVYSATYPNRCSDKNHSATPEEMAEYQNRILARAKKVFGGAASEAGFDHVAGNIDYINYVDRVMKQYEDHPEKYPLVSGVYPLWEIVYHGIILYNPDRLTQNHTRGRCLYKLEKSGDPRWMEGDGITDPKISLKIVEFGGRPIFYTYKFADVGRIKKAYDEFLPVRRLQRELMESHEEISEGVFLVKYGDGSEIVCNYSKMPFKYRNENVESLSYKLYDGKK
;
A
#
# COMPACT_ATOMS: atom_id res chain seq x y z
N MET A 1 -36.58 -27.15 -59.78
CA MET A 1 -36.30 -25.72 -59.48
C MET A 1 -35.58 -25.63 -58.16
N VAL A 2 -34.27 -25.56 -58.20
CA VAL A 2 -33.41 -25.56 -57.01
C VAL A 2 -32.94 -24.09 -56.86
N LYS A 3 -33.37 -23.43 -55.75
CA LYS A 3 -32.87 -22.09 -55.41
C LYS A 3 -31.56 -22.26 -54.61
N LYS A 4 -30.47 -21.79 -55.19
CA LYS A 4 -29.18 -21.60 -54.52
C LYS A 4 -29.28 -20.41 -53.54
N LEU A 5 -29.06 -20.66 -52.24
CA LEU A 5 -28.79 -19.62 -51.28
C LEU A 5 -27.27 -19.37 -51.27
N SER A 6 -26.87 -18.18 -51.67
CA SER A 6 -25.49 -17.73 -51.55
C SER A 6 -25.31 -17.13 -50.18
N ALA A 7 -24.46 -17.75 -49.35
CA ALA A 7 -24.01 -17.18 -48.09
C ALA A 7 -22.89 -16.15 -48.36
N PHE A 8 -23.15 -14.91 -48.08
CA PHE A 8 -22.12 -13.86 -48.02
C PHE A 8 -21.38 -13.97 -46.71
N LEU A 9 -20.17 -14.48 -46.76
CA LEU A 9 -19.20 -14.35 -45.66
C LEU A 9 -18.70 -12.90 -45.66
N LEU A 10 -19.12 -12.11 -44.67
CA LEU A 10 -18.47 -10.84 -44.36
C LEU A 10 -17.17 -11.16 -43.66
N ILE A 11 -16.06 -11.20 -44.36
CA ILE A 11 -14.72 -11.15 -43.80
C ILE A 11 -14.51 -9.70 -43.37
N ALA A 12 -14.68 -9.42 -42.09
CA ALA A 12 -14.19 -8.18 -41.51
C ALA A 12 -12.65 -8.22 -41.55
N ALA A 13 -12.10 -7.63 -42.60
CA ALA A 13 -10.67 -7.37 -42.67
C ALA A 13 -10.30 -6.43 -41.52
N CYS A 14 -9.74 -6.99 -40.47
CA CYS A 14 -9.05 -6.21 -39.42
C CYS A 14 -7.83 -5.57 -40.12
N CYS A 15 -7.97 -4.37 -40.62
CA CYS A 15 -6.84 -3.57 -41.06
C CYS A 15 -6.05 -3.18 -39.81
N CYS A 16 -5.16 -4.05 -39.37
CA CYS A 16 -4.08 -3.64 -38.50
C CYS A 16 -3.17 -2.71 -39.28
N PHE A 17 -3.45 -1.41 -39.20
CA PHE A 17 -2.43 -0.41 -39.54
C PHE A 17 -1.33 -0.56 -38.50
N SER A 18 -0.23 -1.18 -38.88
CA SER A 18 1.03 -1.07 -38.20
C SER A 18 1.57 0.35 -38.40
N MET A 19 0.95 1.34 -37.79
CA MET A 19 1.68 2.55 -37.46
C MET A 19 2.76 2.12 -36.49
N GLY A 20 4.04 2.30 -36.85
CA GLY A 20 5.14 2.02 -35.98
C GLY A 20 4.90 2.76 -34.67
N GLU A 21 4.63 2.01 -33.60
CA GLU A 21 4.33 2.59 -32.29
C GLU A 21 5.51 3.40 -31.83
N THR A 22 5.30 4.69 -31.60
CA THR A 22 6.33 5.63 -31.13
C THR A 22 5.94 6.21 -29.79
N ALA A 23 6.96 6.65 -29.07
CA ALA A 23 6.81 7.49 -27.89
C ALA A 23 7.65 8.76 -28.06
N THR A 24 7.13 9.88 -27.60
CA THR A 24 7.90 11.12 -27.53
C THR A 24 8.72 11.14 -26.24
N VAL A 25 10.04 11.24 -26.41
CA VAL A 25 10.99 11.56 -25.33
C VAL A 25 11.24 13.07 -25.36
N ARG A 26 10.85 13.76 -24.30
CA ARG A 26 11.08 15.21 -24.14
C ARG A 26 12.14 15.45 -23.08
N THR A 27 13.30 15.91 -23.51
CA THR A 27 14.39 16.33 -22.61
C THR A 27 14.20 17.79 -22.22
N ILE A 28 14.17 18.06 -20.93
CA ILE A 28 14.06 19.41 -20.36
C ILE A 28 15.36 19.73 -19.63
N PHE A 29 16.01 20.81 -20.02
CA PHE A 29 17.29 21.24 -19.46
C PHE A 29 17.11 22.24 -18.32
N LYS A 30 18.15 22.46 -17.51
CA LYS A 30 18.15 23.40 -16.38
C LYS A 30 17.88 24.85 -16.80
N ASP A 31 18.31 25.25 -18.01
CA ASP A 31 18.06 26.57 -18.61
C ASP A 31 16.63 26.74 -19.16
N GLY A 32 15.79 25.69 -19.06
CA GLY A 32 14.41 25.70 -19.56
C GLY A 32 14.25 25.29 -21.01
N ARG A 33 15.34 25.07 -21.75
CA ARG A 33 15.33 24.55 -23.12
C ARG A 33 14.69 23.16 -23.15
N LYS A 34 13.93 22.89 -24.23
CA LYS A 34 13.23 21.59 -24.43
C LYS A 34 13.58 21.03 -25.79
N ILE A 35 13.91 19.75 -25.83
CA ILE A 35 14.10 18.98 -27.08
C ILE A 35 13.13 17.80 -27.03
N SER A 36 12.34 17.61 -28.09
CA SER A 36 11.44 16.47 -28.23
C SER A 36 11.92 15.60 -29.39
N LYS A 37 11.95 14.29 -29.17
CA LYS A 37 12.36 13.28 -30.15
C LYS A 37 11.29 12.18 -30.16
N SER A 38 10.73 11.87 -31.32
CA SER A 38 9.90 10.66 -31.47
C SER A 38 10.83 9.45 -31.60
N VAL A 39 10.60 8.45 -30.77
CA VAL A 39 11.41 7.23 -30.69
C VAL A 39 10.51 6.05 -31.03
N LYS A 40 10.95 5.23 -32.01
CA LYS A 40 10.26 3.97 -32.30
C LYS A 40 10.45 3.00 -31.14
N LEU A 41 9.36 2.39 -30.69
CA LEU A 41 9.39 1.40 -29.63
C LEU A 41 9.95 0.07 -30.13
N GLU A 42 10.67 -0.62 -29.27
CA GLU A 42 11.19 -1.97 -29.51
C GLU A 42 10.09 -3.00 -29.21
N ASP A 43 9.94 -3.98 -30.10
CA ASP A 43 9.03 -5.10 -29.91
C ASP A 43 9.64 -6.13 -28.94
N VAL A 44 9.20 -6.15 -27.69
CA VAL A 44 9.60 -7.17 -26.69
C VAL A 44 8.74 -8.43 -26.87
N SER A 45 7.46 -8.25 -27.21
CA SER A 45 6.53 -9.30 -27.61
C SER A 45 5.43 -8.69 -28.47
N GLU A 46 4.46 -9.48 -28.92
CA GLU A 46 3.31 -9.01 -29.69
C GLU A 46 2.56 -7.84 -28.98
N SER A 47 2.39 -7.95 -27.65
CA SER A 47 1.65 -6.97 -26.86
C SER A 47 2.52 -6.05 -26.00
N VAL A 48 3.85 -6.21 -25.98
CA VAL A 48 4.76 -5.41 -25.15
C VAL A 48 5.75 -4.64 -26.00
N LYS A 49 5.72 -3.33 -25.90
CA LYS A 49 6.58 -2.38 -26.60
C LYS A 49 7.45 -1.65 -25.59
N ARG A 50 8.76 -1.59 -25.84
CA ARG A 50 9.73 -0.98 -24.91
C ARG A 50 10.29 0.32 -25.43
N LEU A 51 10.32 1.33 -24.54
CA LEU A 51 11.14 2.51 -24.69
C LEU A 51 12.40 2.38 -23.83
N THR A 52 13.55 2.69 -24.40
CA THR A 52 14.81 2.85 -23.66
C THR A 52 15.39 4.23 -23.97
N VAL A 53 15.67 5.01 -22.90
CA VAL A 53 16.50 6.23 -23.01
C VAL A 53 17.85 5.89 -22.40
N PRO A 54 18.93 5.87 -23.20
CA PRO A 54 20.26 5.51 -22.73
C PRO A 54 20.75 6.43 -21.60
N LYS A 55 21.43 5.87 -20.62
CA LYS A 55 22.05 6.60 -19.51
C LYS A 55 22.94 7.75 -19.99
N SER A 56 23.61 7.60 -21.13
CA SER A 56 24.43 8.67 -21.73
C SER A 56 23.65 9.93 -22.10
N GLU A 57 22.33 9.83 -22.35
CA GLU A 57 21.45 10.96 -22.63
C GLU A 57 20.96 11.66 -21.34
N LEU A 58 21.26 11.12 -20.15
CA LEU A 58 20.86 11.65 -18.85
C LEU A 58 21.91 12.54 -18.19
N SER A 59 23.02 12.82 -18.88
CA SER A 59 24.16 13.57 -18.37
C SER A 59 24.02 15.09 -18.51
N GLY A 60 24.94 15.85 -17.92
CA GLY A 60 25.04 17.30 -18.11
C GLY A 60 23.89 18.10 -17.48
N ASP A 61 23.27 18.97 -18.28
CA ASP A 61 22.24 19.90 -17.84
C ASP A 61 20.81 19.38 -17.90
N VAL A 62 20.62 18.08 -18.15
CA VAL A 62 19.27 17.47 -18.18
C VAL A 62 18.63 17.58 -16.81
N ARG A 63 17.45 18.18 -16.74
CA ARG A 63 16.64 18.32 -15.54
C ARG A 63 15.59 17.23 -15.45
N PHE A 64 14.77 17.12 -16.51
CA PHE A 64 13.71 16.13 -16.61
C PHE A 64 13.73 15.39 -17.93
N ILE A 65 13.27 14.14 -17.89
CA ILE A 65 12.89 13.38 -19.10
C ILE A 65 11.39 13.06 -18.99
N ASP A 66 10.59 13.50 -19.97
CA ASP A 66 9.19 13.10 -20.10
C ASP A 66 9.07 11.99 -21.14
N VAL A 67 8.25 10.99 -20.85
CA VAL A 67 7.93 9.87 -21.74
C VAL A 67 6.44 9.86 -22.01
N VAL A 68 6.05 10.19 -23.27
CA VAL A 68 4.67 10.31 -23.72
C VAL A 68 4.38 9.21 -24.74
N ALA A 69 3.24 8.50 -24.62
CA ALA A 69 2.82 7.46 -25.55
C ALA A 69 2.09 8.09 -26.76
N ASP A 70 2.77 8.23 -27.91
CA ASP A 70 2.19 8.89 -29.11
C ASP A 70 1.06 8.07 -29.74
N PHE A 71 1.05 6.75 -29.53
CA PHE A 71 0.05 5.82 -30.08
C PHE A 71 -1.31 5.88 -29.39
N ALA A 72 -1.43 6.62 -28.29
CA ALA A 72 -2.66 6.76 -27.50
C ALA A 72 -3.06 8.23 -27.31
N PRO A 73 -3.29 9.00 -28.40
CA PRO A 73 -3.72 10.39 -28.26
C PRO A 73 -5.11 10.45 -27.65
N ALA A 74 -5.38 11.51 -26.87
CA ALA A 74 -6.67 11.75 -26.25
C ALA A 74 -7.03 13.23 -26.28
N LYS A 75 -8.32 13.51 -26.48
CA LYS A 75 -8.88 14.85 -26.47
C LYS A 75 -10.21 14.89 -25.73
N LYS A 76 -10.65 16.08 -25.37
CA LYS A 76 -11.94 16.30 -24.73
C LYS A 76 -13.08 15.70 -25.57
N GLY A 77 -13.93 14.91 -24.91
CA GLY A 77 -15.06 14.21 -25.50
C GLY A 77 -14.76 12.81 -26.00
N ASP A 78 -13.49 12.37 -25.99
CA ASP A 78 -13.15 10.99 -26.32
C ASP A 78 -13.70 10.03 -25.25
N ASP A 79 -14.19 8.87 -25.70
CA ASP A 79 -14.54 7.77 -24.80
C ASP A 79 -13.27 7.12 -24.27
N GLY A 80 -13.07 7.22 -22.97
CA GLY A 80 -11.89 6.67 -22.30
C GLY A 80 -11.50 7.41 -21.05
N TYR A 81 -10.30 7.08 -20.57
CA TYR A 81 -9.77 7.63 -19.32
C TYR A 81 -8.26 7.36 -19.21
N TRP A 82 -7.62 8.10 -18.34
CA TRP A 82 -6.30 7.79 -17.80
C TRP A 82 -6.43 7.19 -16.39
N ILE A 83 -5.48 6.35 -16.02
CA ILE A 83 -5.39 5.75 -14.68
C ILE A 83 -4.04 6.00 -14.04
N HIS A 84 -4.04 6.05 -12.71
CA HIS A 84 -2.87 6.23 -11.89
C HIS A 84 -2.79 5.21 -10.75
N ALA A 85 -1.59 4.82 -10.39
CA ALA A 85 -1.31 3.74 -9.43
C ALA A 85 -1.88 3.92 -8.02
N ARG A 86 -2.22 5.14 -7.58
CA ARG A 86 -2.89 5.38 -6.29
C ARG A 86 -4.41 5.24 -6.36
N GLY A 87 -4.92 4.55 -7.37
CA GLY A 87 -6.32 4.19 -7.51
C GLY A 87 -7.21 5.34 -7.96
N THR A 88 -6.69 6.33 -8.68
CA THR A 88 -7.48 7.39 -9.31
C THR A 88 -7.53 7.24 -10.81
N TYR A 89 -8.63 7.69 -11.42
CA TYR A 89 -8.78 7.83 -12.85
C TYR A 89 -9.38 9.18 -13.21
N GLY A 90 -9.16 9.61 -14.45
CA GLY A 90 -9.80 10.81 -14.98
C GLY A 90 -10.30 10.60 -16.41
N LYS A 91 -11.52 11.05 -16.67
CA LYS A 91 -12.13 11.07 -18.00
C LYS A 91 -11.57 12.22 -18.83
N PHE A 92 -11.75 12.16 -20.15
CA PHE A 92 -11.33 13.21 -21.06
C PHE A 92 -12.46 14.25 -21.26
N ASP A 93 -12.78 15.01 -20.19
CA ASP A 93 -13.93 15.92 -20.15
C ASP A 93 -13.57 17.40 -19.92
N LYS A 94 -12.29 17.74 -19.74
CA LYS A 94 -11.82 19.10 -19.42
C LYS A 94 -11.12 19.80 -20.60
N ASP A 95 -11.18 21.13 -20.60
CA ASP A 95 -10.49 21.97 -21.59
C ASP A 95 -9.05 22.31 -21.18
N SER A 96 -8.80 22.37 -19.87
CA SER A 96 -7.49 22.71 -19.32
C SER A 96 -7.32 22.16 -17.92
N GLY A 97 -6.07 22.00 -17.50
CA GLY A 97 -5.72 21.60 -16.14
C GLY A 97 -4.41 20.82 -16.08
N SER A 98 -3.99 20.52 -14.88
CA SER A 98 -2.85 19.65 -14.64
C SER A 98 -3.10 18.76 -13.44
N TYR A 99 -2.56 17.54 -13.48
CA TYR A 99 -2.50 16.61 -12.37
C TYR A 99 -1.11 16.02 -12.27
N GLY A 100 -0.60 15.83 -11.07
CA GLY A 100 0.71 15.23 -10.88
C GLY A 100 0.80 14.48 -9.56
N MET A 101 1.50 13.34 -9.59
CA MET A 101 1.74 12.51 -8.42
C MET A 101 3.17 11.97 -8.43
N SER A 102 3.92 12.25 -7.37
CA SER A 102 5.35 11.87 -7.25
C SER A 102 5.57 10.55 -6.49
N ARG A 103 4.58 10.05 -5.76
CA ARG A 103 4.68 8.78 -5.03
C ARG A 103 3.82 7.73 -5.69
N GLN A 104 4.47 6.75 -6.30
CA GLN A 104 3.79 5.65 -6.98
C GLN A 104 3.76 4.44 -6.05
N VAL A 105 2.57 3.97 -5.69
CA VAL A 105 2.39 2.75 -4.88
C VAL A 105 2.76 1.52 -5.71
N ILE A 106 2.42 1.55 -7.01
CA ILE A 106 2.82 0.60 -8.04
C ILE A 106 3.48 1.41 -9.17
N PRO A 107 4.56 0.96 -9.82
CA PRO A 107 5.23 1.71 -10.90
C PRO A 107 4.47 1.62 -12.23
N VAL A 108 3.14 1.84 -12.19
CA VAL A 108 2.20 1.63 -13.30
C VAL A 108 1.29 2.85 -13.49
N TRP A 109 1.03 3.18 -14.73
CA TRP A 109 -0.04 4.06 -15.18
C TRP A 109 -0.64 3.53 -16.47
N GLY A 110 -1.78 4.03 -16.90
CA GLY A 110 -2.40 3.52 -18.11
C GLY A 110 -3.41 4.47 -18.71
N MET A 111 -3.83 4.14 -19.94
CA MET A 111 -4.88 4.86 -20.65
C MET A 111 -5.76 3.88 -21.41
N LYS A 112 -7.04 4.25 -21.52
CA LYS A 112 -7.94 3.76 -22.55
C LYS A 112 -8.37 4.98 -23.38
N THR A 113 -8.16 4.91 -24.68
CA THR A 113 -8.58 5.92 -25.66
C THR A 113 -9.39 5.23 -26.77
N PRO A 114 -10.02 5.94 -27.71
CA PRO A 114 -10.68 5.31 -28.85
C PRO A 114 -9.74 4.46 -29.72
N SER A 115 -8.44 4.78 -29.73
CA SER A 115 -7.44 4.10 -30.57
C SER A 115 -6.64 3.02 -29.84
N ALA A 116 -6.51 3.06 -28.52
CA ALA A 116 -5.64 2.16 -27.78
C ALA A 116 -6.08 1.98 -26.31
N ALA A 117 -5.77 0.82 -25.76
CA ALA A 117 -5.76 0.59 -24.32
C ALA A 117 -4.43 -0.02 -23.92
N PHE A 118 -3.78 0.52 -22.88
CA PHE A 118 -2.49 0.04 -22.41
C PHE A 118 -2.26 0.37 -20.94
N TRP A 119 -1.31 -0.35 -20.34
CA TRP A 119 -0.66 0.05 -19.11
C TRP A 119 0.85 0.13 -19.32
N ALA A 120 1.46 1.16 -18.76
CA ALA A 120 2.89 1.37 -18.78
C ALA A 120 3.51 0.88 -17.48
N ASN A 121 4.66 0.18 -17.58
CA ASN A 121 5.45 -0.31 -16.46
C ASN A 121 6.80 0.40 -16.45
N VAL A 122 7.03 1.24 -15.46
CA VAL A 122 8.31 1.90 -15.25
C VAL A 122 9.28 0.91 -14.60
N ARG A 123 10.29 0.45 -15.37
CA ARG A 123 11.21 -0.65 -14.98
C ARG A 123 12.40 -0.17 -14.16
N THR A 124 12.89 1.03 -14.45
CA THR A 124 14.05 1.65 -13.82
C THR A 124 13.70 3.06 -13.34
N TYR A 125 14.43 3.60 -12.36
CA TYR A 125 14.10 4.88 -11.73
C TYR A 125 12.65 4.96 -11.22
N ARG A 126 12.08 3.82 -10.81
CA ARG A 126 10.68 3.71 -10.36
C ARG A 126 10.39 4.53 -9.10
N PHE A 127 11.40 5.00 -8.39
CA PHE A 127 11.30 5.88 -7.24
C PHE A 127 11.61 7.35 -7.58
N ASP A 128 11.97 7.64 -8.84
CA ASP A 128 12.45 8.94 -9.31
C ASP A 128 11.59 9.53 -10.43
N TYR A 129 10.35 9.01 -10.63
CA TYR A 129 9.46 9.58 -11.60
C TYR A 129 8.16 10.10 -10.98
N GLN A 130 7.51 11.00 -11.71
CA GLN A 130 6.18 11.54 -11.44
C GLN A 130 5.23 11.11 -12.57
N PHE A 131 4.04 10.67 -12.20
CA PHE A 131 2.94 10.59 -13.15
C PHE A 131 2.36 12.00 -13.37
N ARG A 132 2.11 12.35 -14.63
CA ARG A 132 1.61 13.68 -15.00
C ARG A 132 0.49 13.56 -16.03
N VAL A 133 -0.53 14.43 -15.85
CA VAL A 133 -1.56 14.72 -16.87
C VAL A 133 -1.57 16.22 -17.08
N GLU A 134 -1.43 16.66 -18.32
CA GLU A 134 -1.55 18.07 -18.71
C GLU A 134 -2.60 18.19 -19.80
N VAL A 135 -3.51 19.17 -19.65
CA VAL A 135 -4.60 19.42 -20.58
C VAL A 135 -4.51 20.85 -21.08
N LYS A 136 -4.45 21.03 -22.40
CA LYS A 136 -4.42 22.33 -23.06
C LYS A 136 -5.36 22.32 -24.27
N ASN A 137 -6.31 23.25 -24.30
CA ASN A 137 -7.30 23.35 -25.38
C ASN A 137 -7.99 22.00 -25.67
N GLY A 138 -8.33 21.26 -24.61
CA GLY A 138 -8.96 19.95 -24.70
C GLY A 138 -8.03 18.80 -25.09
N ASN A 139 -6.76 19.03 -25.42
CA ASN A 139 -5.81 17.95 -25.72
C ASN A 139 -5.13 17.48 -24.44
N TYR A 140 -5.11 16.16 -24.24
CA TYR A 140 -4.52 15.50 -23.08
C TYR A 140 -3.16 14.94 -23.40
N GLU A 141 -2.15 15.30 -22.58
CA GLU A 141 -0.87 14.61 -22.49
C GLU A 141 -0.79 13.86 -21.18
N VAL A 142 -0.59 12.53 -21.24
CA VAL A 142 -0.41 11.66 -20.06
C VAL A 142 0.97 11.02 -20.16
N PHE A 143 1.81 11.24 -19.14
CA PHE A 143 3.21 10.89 -19.26
C PHE A 143 3.88 10.61 -17.90
N ALA A 144 5.00 9.89 -17.96
CA ALA A 144 5.95 9.75 -16.86
C ALA A 144 7.05 10.82 -16.99
N ARG A 145 7.30 11.58 -15.93
CA ARG A 145 8.40 12.56 -15.81
C ARG A 145 9.45 12.04 -14.86
N PHE A 146 10.64 11.79 -15.35
CA PHE A 146 11.81 11.36 -14.57
C PHE A 146 12.60 12.59 -14.10
N ASP A 147 12.86 12.70 -12.79
CA ASP A 147 13.57 13.81 -12.17
C ASP A 147 15.08 13.52 -12.08
N ILE A 148 15.78 13.70 -13.19
CA ILE A 148 17.21 13.42 -13.32
C ILE A 148 18.06 14.41 -12.51
N GLU A 149 17.60 15.64 -12.36
CA GLU A 149 18.27 16.61 -11.49
C GLU A 149 18.28 16.13 -10.03
N ASN A 150 17.16 15.57 -9.55
CA ASN A 150 17.10 15.02 -8.19
C ASN A 150 17.98 13.77 -8.03
N VAL A 151 18.03 12.89 -9.04
CA VAL A 151 18.94 11.74 -9.03
C VAL A 151 20.38 12.22 -8.87
N ARG A 152 20.82 13.22 -9.68
CA ARG A 152 22.19 13.74 -9.64
C ARG A 152 22.59 14.46 -8.36
N LYS A 153 21.64 14.87 -7.52
CA LYS A 153 21.96 15.36 -6.17
C LYS A 153 22.59 14.29 -5.29
N TRP A 154 22.37 13.00 -5.63
CA TRP A 154 22.81 11.87 -4.84
C TRP A 154 23.85 11.01 -5.55
N PHE A 155 23.60 10.69 -6.82
CA PHE A 155 24.42 9.79 -7.65
C PHE A 155 24.43 10.26 -9.09
N GLU A 156 25.52 10.01 -9.81
CA GLU A 156 25.45 10.06 -11.27
C GLU A 156 24.38 9.09 -11.78
N PRO A 157 23.72 9.39 -12.91
CA PRO A 157 22.74 8.47 -13.50
C PRO A 157 23.31 7.06 -13.64
N TYR A 158 22.65 6.07 -13.04
CA TYR A 158 23.20 4.73 -12.85
C TYR A 158 22.59 3.67 -13.78
N ASN A 159 21.41 3.96 -14.37
CA ASN A 159 20.70 3.08 -15.31
C ASN A 159 20.19 3.84 -16.53
N ASP A 160 19.84 3.11 -17.60
CA ASP A 160 18.96 3.62 -18.66
C ASP A 160 17.55 3.82 -18.08
N ILE A 161 16.75 4.75 -18.64
CA ILE A 161 15.31 4.80 -18.37
C ILE A 161 14.65 3.76 -19.25
N VAL A 162 13.92 2.82 -18.63
CA VAL A 162 13.18 1.76 -19.34
C VAL A 162 11.71 1.80 -18.95
N VAL A 163 10.84 1.90 -19.96
CA VAL A 163 9.37 1.86 -19.80
C VAL A 163 8.80 0.83 -20.78
N ASP A 164 8.05 -0.13 -20.27
CA ASP A 164 7.32 -1.10 -21.08
C ASP A 164 5.87 -0.68 -21.19
N PHE A 165 5.37 -0.55 -22.42
CA PHE A 165 3.95 -0.32 -22.73
C PHE A 165 3.32 -1.66 -23.08
N ASN A 166 2.33 -2.07 -22.32
CA ASN A 166 1.63 -3.34 -22.47
C ASN A 166 0.27 -3.07 -23.09
N LEU A 167 0.10 -3.42 -24.34
CA LEU A 167 -1.11 -3.19 -25.11
C LEU A 167 -2.21 -4.17 -24.72
N LEU A 168 -3.44 -3.69 -24.66
CA LEU A 168 -4.62 -4.47 -24.31
C LEU A 168 -5.66 -4.42 -25.43
N SER A 169 -6.42 -5.49 -25.59
CA SER A 169 -7.50 -5.60 -26.59
C SER A 169 -8.69 -6.38 -26.04
N GLY A 170 -9.82 -6.31 -26.74
CA GLY A 170 -11.03 -7.06 -26.38
C GLY A 170 -11.53 -6.75 -24.97
N GLU A 171 -11.89 -7.80 -24.21
CA GLU A 171 -12.44 -7.69 -22.87
C GLU A 171 -11.42 -7.19 -21.83
N ASP A 172 -10.12 -7.24 -22.13
CA ASP A 172 -9.06 -6.70 -21.26
C ASP A 172 -8.79 -5.20 -21.47
N ALA A 173 -9.40 -4.56 -22.48
CA ALA A 173 -9.20 -3.14 -22.78
C ALA A 173 -9.91 -2.22 -21.75
N ASN A 174 -9.62 -2.41 -20.45
CA ASN A 174 -10.16 -1.64 -19.32
C ASN A 174 -9.19 -1.68 -18.13
N TYR A 175 -9.50 -0.91 -17.06
CA TYR A 175 -8.62 -0.84 -15.88
C TYR A 175 -8.47 -2.17 -15.14
N SER A 176 -9.49 -3.04 -15.16
CA SER A 176 -9.37 -4.38 -14.58
C SER A 176 -8.36 -5.23 -15.34
N GLY A 177 -8.36 -5.17 -16.68
CA GLY A 177 -7.35 -5.80 -17.53
C GLY A 177 -5.94 -5.23 -17.29
N MET A 178 -5.81 -3.90 -17.10
CA MET A 178 -4.53 -3.28 -16.74
C MET A 178 -3.99 -3.84 -15.42
N GLY A 179 -4.84 -3.98 -14.39
CA GLY A 179 -4.48 -4.57 -13.11
C GLY A 179 -4.10 -6.05 -13.22
N ARG A 180 -4.91 -6.86 -13.94
CA ARG A 180 -4.59 -8.28 -14.19
C ARG A 180 -3.29 -8.44 -14.96
N GLY A 181 -3.04 -7.59 -15.95
CA GLY A 181 -1.80 -7.58 -16.73
C GLY A 181 -0.56 -7.39 -15.84
N TYR A 182 -0.59 -6.39 -14.95
CA TYR A 182 0.51 -6.17 -14.01
C TYR A 182 0.64 -7.30 -12.97
N ARG A 183 -0.48 -7.83 -12.45
CA ARG A 183 -0.46 -9.01 -11.57
C ARG A 183 0.21 -10.20 -12.24
N LYS A 184 -0.18 -10.50 -13.51
CA LYS A 184 0.42 -11.56 -14.31
C LYS A 184 1.93 -11.37 -14.44
N PHE A 185 2.38 -10.17 -14.79
CA PHE A 185 3.80 -9.82 -14.85
C PHE A 185 4.52 -10.09 -13.52
N GLN A 186 3.93 -9.73 -12.38
CA GLN A 186 4.51 -9.97 -11.05
C GLN A 186 4.62 -11.46 -10.70
N LEU A 187 3.62 -12.25 -11.03
CA LEU A 187 3.58 -13.71 -10.82
C LEU A 187 4.60 -14.43 -11.73
N GLU A 188 4.63 -14.11 -13.02
CA GLU A 188 5.51 -14.75 -14.01
C GLU A 188 6.98 -14.52 -13.73
N ARG A 189 7.35 -13.32 -13.27
CA ARG A 189 8.76 -13.05 -12.86
C ARG A 189 9.09 -13.56 -11.46
N GLY A 190 8.18 -14.23 -10.78
CA GLY A 190 8.39 -14.78 -9.44
C GLY A 190 8.53 -13.74 -8.32
N ALA A 191 8.12 -12.48 -8.56
CA ALA A 191 8.19 -11.43 -7.54
C ALA A 191 7.20 -11.62 -6.42
N VAL A 192 6.06 -12.24 -6.71
CA VAL A 192 5.01 -12.56 -5.75
C VAL A 192 4.49 -13.98 -5.98
N ARG A 193 3.84 -14.55 -4.97
CA ARG A 193 3.10 -15.81 -5.02
C ARG A 193 1.71 -15.60 -4.45
N THR A 194 0.72 -16.37 -4.92
CA THR A 194 -0.64 -16.29 -4.38
C THR A 194 -0.68 -16.74 -2.90
N ILE A 195 -1.69 -16.27 -2.17
CA ILE A 195 -1.95 -16.75 -0.81
C ILE A 195 -2.16 -18.27 -0.83
N LYS A 196 -2.95 -18.81 -1.78
CA LYS A 196 -3.20 -20.26 -1.93
C LYS A 196 -1.92 -21.09 -2.03
N ASP A 197 -0.88 -20.55 -2.68
CA ASP A 197 0.41 -21.24 -2.78
C ASP A 197 1.22 -21.14 -1.50
N ARG A 198 1.14 -20.00 -0.81
CA ARG A 198 1.97 -19.71 0.37
C ARG A 198 1.43 -20.31 1.67
N ILE A 199 0.11 -20.47 1.83
CA ILE A 199 -0.47 -21.07 3.05
C ILE A 199 0.00 -22.50 3.30
N LYS A 200 0.46 -23.20 2.26
CA LYS A 200 1.06 -24.54 2.39
C LYS A 200 2.35 -24.54 3.21
N ASP A 201 3.11 -23.44 3.11
CA ASP A 201 4.40 -23.26 3.77
C ASP A 201 4.31 -22.42 5.05
N PHE A 202 3.25 -21.59 5.18
CA PHE A 202 3.07 -20.60 6.24
C PHE A 202 1.68 -20.70 6.88
N PRO A 203 1.50 -21.57 7.90
CA PRO A 203 0.21 -21.74 8.59
C PRO A 203 -0.28 -20.47 9.29
N GLU A 204 0.62 -19.57 9.69
CA GLU A 204 0.27 -18.28 10.26
C GLU A 204 -0.46 -17.38 9.24
N LEU A 205 -0.11 -17.48 7.96
CA LEU A 205 -0.80 -16.77 6.87
C LEU A 205 -2.21 -17.36 6.65
N ASP A 206 -2.36 -18.68 6.68
CA ASP A 206 -3.67 -19.31 6.55
C ASP A 206 -4.62 -18.92 7.68
N TYR A 207 -4.11 -18.91 8.92
CA TYR A 207 -4.86 -18.38 10.07
C TYR A 207 -5.26 -16.92 9.84
N LEU A 208 -4.33 -16.09 9.39
CA LEU A 208 -4.54 -14.65 9.18
C LEU A 208 -5.62 -14.39 8.11
N CYS A 209 -5.80 -15.26 7.10
CA CYS A 209 -6.85 -15.10 6.10
C CYS A 209 -8.26 -15.04 6.70
N ASP A 210 -8.48 -15.71 7.83
CA ASP A 210 -9.77 -15.78 8.51
C ASP A 210 -9.92 -14.81 9.69
N ALA A 211 -8.83 -14.13 10.08
CA ALA A 211 -8.79 -13.22 11.21
C ALA A 211 -9.01 -11.76 10.78
N ILE A 212 -9.61 -10.95 11.64
CA ILE A 212 -9.48 -9.49 11.57
C ILE A 212 -8.31 -9.03 12.43
N VAL A 213 -7.85 -7.79 12.20
CA VAL A 213 -6.69 -7.25 12.90
C VAL A 213 -7.12 -6.26 13.97
N VAL A 214 -6.61 -6.45 15.18
CA VAL A 214 -6.75 -5.50 16.28
C VAL A 214 -5.35 -5.05 16.69
N ARG A 215 -5.01 -3.80 16.40
CA ARG A 215 -3.80 -3.17 16.87
C ARG A 215 -4.10 -2.51 18.21
N ILE A 216 -3.47 -2.97 19.28
CA ILE A 216 -3.38 -2.20 20.51
C ILE A 216 -2.56 -0.97 20.16
N GLN A 217 -3.20 0.18 20.15
CA GLN A 217 -2.65 1.39 19.56
C GLN A 217 -1.30 1.75 20.17
N THR A 218 -1.22 1.69 21.50
CA THR A 218 0.04 1.63 22.23
C THR A 218 -0.15 1.16 23.66
N HIS A 219 0.77 0.35 24.17
CA HIS A 219 0.86 0.04 25.61
C HIS A 219 1.41 1.24 26.38
N ALA A 220 2.47 1.82 25.86
CA ALA A 220 3.12 2.99 26.44
C ALA A 220 3.77 3.83 25.34
N ALA A 221 3.87 5.14 25.55
CA ALA A 221 4.56 6.08 24.68
C ALA A 221 5.04 7.30 25.45
N LYS A 222 6.07 7.98 24.96
CA LYS A 222 6.41 9.32 25.41
C LYS A 222 5.58 10.34 24.62
N PRO A 223 5.26 11.51 25.17
CA PRO A 223 4.70 12.62 24.42
C PRO A 223 5.64 13.01 23.26
N ILE A 224 5.07 13.43 22.12
CA ILE A 224 5.84 14.01 21.05
C ILE A 224 6.24 15.42 21.49
N PRO A 225 7.54 15.81 21.47
CA PRO A 225 7.96 17.13 21.88
C PRO A 225 7.49 18.19 20.87
N GLU A 226 7.32 19.42 21.32
CA GLU A 226 6.88 20.56 20.47
C GLU A 226 7.92 20.99 19.46
N LYS A 227 9.18 20.75 19.76
CA LYS A 227 10.33 21.17 18.92
C LYS A 227 11.24 19.97 18.63
N SER A 228 11.86 20.02 17.45
CA SER A 228 12.89 19.05 17.09
C SER A 228 14.09 19.18 18.03
N ILE A 229 14.36 18.14 18.80
CA ILE A 229 15.42 18.11 19.81
C ILE A 229 16.05 16.71 19.83
N ASP A 230 17.36 16.69 19.98
CA ASP A 230 18.13 15.49 20.28
C ASP A 230 18.10 15.25 21.80
N PHE A 231 17.33 14.27 22.22
CA PHE A 231 17.22 13.93 23.64
C PHE A 231 18.46 13.20 24.15
N THR A 232 18.77 13.44 25.43
CA THR A 232 19.63 12.60 26.27
C THR A 232 18.76 11.84 27.28
N LYS A 233 19.36 10.96 28.08
CA LYS A 233 18.66 10.27 29.17
C LYS A 233 18.07 11.21 30.22
N GLU A 234 18.73 12.36 30.42
CA GLU A 234 18.35 13.39 31.40
C GLU A 234 17.24 14.31 30.88
N THR A 235 17.13 14.46 29.56
CA THR A 235 16.20 15.42 28.94
C THR A 235 15.02 14.76 28.26
N GLU A 236 15.01 13.42 28.10
CA GLU A 236 13.89 12.74 27.47
C GLU A 236 12.60 12.86 28.30
N LEU A 237 11.47 12.87 27.59
CA LEU A 237 10.16 12.96 28.23
C LEU A 237 9.79 11.63 28.92
N PRO A 238 9.02 11.68 30.02
CA PRO A 238 8.61 10.49 30.73
C PRO A 238 7.67 9.60 29.88
N VAL A 239 7.74 8.30 30.11
CA VAL A 239 6.83 7.33 29.51
C VAL A 239 5.44 7.47 30.11
N VAL A 240 4.42 7.54 29.27
CA VAL A 240 3.00 7.52 29.65
C VAL A 240 2.42 6.16 29.29
N VAL A 241 1.85 5.49 30.26
CA VAL A 241 1.20 4.18 30.06
C VAL A 241 -0.26 4.40 29.64
N HIS A 242 -0.65 3.77 28.55
CA HIS A 242 -2.00 3.80 27.99
C HIS A 242 -2.75 2.51 28.27
N MET A 243 -2.12 1.35 28.05
CA MET A 243 -2.71 0.03 28.31
C MET A 243 -1.64 -0.90 28.87
N PRO A 244 -1.52 -1.07 30.20
CA PRO A 244 -0.62 -2.05 30.81
C PRO A 244 -0.84 -3.46 30.25
N PHE A 245 0.19 -4.32 30.22
CA PHE A 245 0.07 -5.67 29.68
C PHE A 245 -0.98 -6.52 30.39
N GLY A 246 -1.13 -6.38 31.72
CA GLY A 246 -2.20 -7.08 32.45
C GLY A 246 -3.61 -6.66 32.05
N VAL A 247 -3.80 -5.38 31.70
CA VAL A 247 -5.10 -4.90 31.17
C VAL A 247 -5.32 -5.37 29.74
N ALA A 248 -4.28 -5.42 28.92
CA ALA A 248 -4.34 -5.99 27.58
C ALA A 248 -4.70 -7.49 27.58
N GLU A 249 -4.20 -8.23 28.59
CA GLU A 249 -4.56 -9.63 28.81
C GLU A 249 -6.07 -9.78 29.09
N GLU A 250 -6.65 -8.92 29.94
CA GLU A 250 -8.10 -8.91 30.20
C GLU A 250 -8.89 -8.50 28.94
N PHE A 251 -8.38 -7.57 28.16
CA PHE A 251 -9.01 -7.13 26.91
C PHE A 251 -9.13 -8.27 25.89
N VAL A 252 -8.08 -9.07 25.69
CA VAL A 252 -8.17 -10.20 24.74
C VAL A 252 -9.08 -11.31 25.25
N LYS A 253 -9.19 -11.51 26.58
CA LYS A 253 -10.19 -12.40 27.20
C LYS A 253 -11.61 -11.92 26.89
N ALA A 254 -11.89 -10.61 27.06
CA ALA A 254 -13.19 -10.03 26.74
C ALA A 254 -13.56 -10.17 25.25
N LEU A 255 -12.59 -10.05 24.34
CA LEU A 255 -12.80 -10.32 22.91
C LEU A 255 -13.17 -11.79 22.66
N LYS A 256 -12.53 -12.74 23.36
CA LYS A 256 -12.88 -14.17 23.26
C LYS A 256 -14.27 -14.46 23.82
N ASP A 257 -14.57 -13.90 24.97
CA ASP A 257 -15.89 -14.07 25.65
C ASP A 257 -17.05 -13.48 24.81
N ALA A 258 -16.75 -12.44 24.00
CA ALA A 258 -17.70 -11.91 23.03
C ALA A 258 -17.95 -12.86 21.83
N GLY A 259 -17.30 -14.02 21.77
CA GLY A 259 -17.50 -15.03 20.71
C GLY A 259 -16.69 -14.76 19.45
N ILE A 260 -15.53 -14.14 19.56
CA ILE A 260 -14.60 -13.98 18.44
C ILE A 260 -13.62 -15.17 18.44
N ASP A 261 -13.53 -15.89 17.33
CA ASP A 261 -12.70 -17.10 17.24
C ASP A 261 -11.29 -16.83 16.71
N LYS A 262 -11.14 -15.89 15.77
CA LYS A 262 -9.85 -15.61 15.12
C LYS A 262 -9.56 -14.12 15.08
N LEU A 263 -8.50 -13.73 15.76
CA LEU A 263 -7.95 -12.38 15.75
C LEU A 263 -6.44 -12.41 15.54
N SER A 264 -5.91 -11.39 14.89
CA SER A 264 -4.50 -11.08 14.86
C SER A 264 -4.26 -9.79 15.67
N ILE A 265 -3.65 -9.93 16.84
CA ILE A 265 -3.33 -8.82 17.73
C ILE A 265 -1.96 -8.23 17.31
N CYS A 266 -1.90 -6.93 17.05
CA CYS A 266 -0.65 -6.21 16.87
C CYS A 266 -0.35 -5.38 18.12
N SER A 267 0.71 -5.71 18.83
CA SER A 267 1.13 -5.08 20.09
C SER A 267 2.10 -3.95 19.79
N ALA A 268 1.74 -2.70 20.05
CA ALA A 268 2.58 -1.52 19.85
C ALA A 268 2.95 -0.84 21.17
N GLY A 269 4.15 -0.26 21.27
CA GLY A 269 4.62 0.42 22.49
C GLY A 269 4.99 -0.51 23.64
N TRP A 270 5.29 -1.77 23.33
CA TRP A 270 5.77 -2.79 24.29
C TRP A 270 7.26 -2.65 24.60
N ASN A 271 7.99 -1.95 23.74
CA ASN A 271 9.44 -1.88 23.66
C ASN A 271 10.03 -0.82 24.60
N PHE A 272 11.35 -0.78 24.65
CA PHE A 272 12.14 0.12 25.51
C PHE A 272 11.78 1.60 25.27
N GLY A 273 11.32 2.25 26.34
CA GLY A 273 10.86 3.65 26.28
C GLY A 273 9.50 3.83 25.62
N GLY A 274 8.73 2.75 25.38
CA GLY A 274 7.42 2.79 24.73
C GLY A 274 7.49 2.95 23.21
N TYR A 275 6.35 3.27 22.60
CA TYR A 275 6.23 3.45 21.14
C TYR A 275 7.22 4.53 20.65
N ASP A 276 8.05 4.19 19.66
CA ASP A 276 9.12 5.01 19.09
C ASP A 276 10.11 5.60 20.12
N GLY A 277 10.12 5.07 21.33
CA GLY A 277 10.78 5.72 22.46
C GLY A 277 12.30 5.74 22.41
N ARG A 278 12.94 4.62 22.08
CA ARG A 278 14.40 4.46 22.05
C ARG A 278 14.90 3.58 20.91
N THR A 279 14.21 3.62 19.74
CA THR A 279 14.68 2.90 18.57
C THR A 279 16.07 3.41 18.14
N PRO A 280 16.93 2.55 17.59
CA PRO A 280 16.67 1.20 17.07
C PRO A 280 16.65 0.09 18.12
N GLN A 281 16.88 0.34 19.41
CA GLN A 281 16.83 -0.66 20.47
C GLN A 281 15.41 -0.90 20.96
N HIS A 282 14.90 -2.14 20.84
CA HIS A 282 13.57 -2.51 21.32
C HIS A 282 13.57 -3.13 22.72
N LEU A 283 14.67 -3.77 23.11
CA LEU A 283 14.82 -4.38 24.42
C LEU A 283 15.68 -3.53 25.37
N PRO A 284 15.40 -3.55 26.69
CA PRO A 284 14.42 -4.39 27.41
C PRO A 284 12.96 -3.97 27.15
N VAL A 285 12.02 -4.82 27.51
CA VAL A 285 10.57 -4.52 27.48
C VAL A 285 10.26 -3.31 28.36
N CYS A 286 9.27 -2.51 27.97
CA CYS A 286 8.82 -1.33 28.72
C CYS A 286 8.41 -1.72 30.15
N ALA A 287 9.20 -1.27 31.13
CA ALA A 287 8.97 -1.57 32.53
C ALA A 287 7.69 -0.92 33.07
N GLU A 288 7.40 0.30 32.61
CA GLU A 288 6.23 1.09 33.00
C GLU A 288 4.91 0.42 32.57
N ALA A 289 4.92 -0.34 31.47
CA ALA A 289 3.75 -1.10 31.00
C ALA A 289 3.58 -2.46 31.70
N GLY A 290 4.54 -2.85 32.58
CA GLY A 290 4.48 -4.10 33.37
C GLY A 290 5.70 -4.99 33.19
N GLY A 291 6.66 -4.67 32.35
CA GLY A 291 7.90 -5.40 32.16
C GLY A 291 7.75 -6.72 31.40
N GLU A 292 8.86 -7.46 31.29
CA GLU A 292 8.96 -8.65 30.44
C GLU A 292 8.03 -9.78 30.88
N ASP A 293 7.96 -10.09 32.18
CA ASP A 293 7.11 -11.17 32.68
C ASP A 293 5.63 -10.95 32.38
N ALA A 294 5.16 -9.71 32.53
CA ALA A 294 3.76 -9.37 32.19
C ALA A 294 3.50 -9.44 30.69
N LEU A 295 4.45 -9.02 29.88
CA LEU A 295 4.34 -9.14 28.42
C LEU A 295 4.30 -10.61 27.99
N ARG A 296 5.18 -11.46 28.54
CA ARG A 296 5.18 -12.89 28.20
C ARG A 296 3.86 -13.56 28.60
N ARG A 297 3.30 -13.25 29.79
CA ARG A 297 1.97 -13.76 30.18
C ARG A 297 0.87 -13.28 29.21
N PHE A 298 0.88 -12.02 28.81
CA PHE A 298 -0.08 -11.49 27.84
C PHE A 298 0.02 -12.21 26.49
N ILE A 299 1.25 -12.44 25.99
CA ILE A 299 1.49 -13.19 24.76
C ILE A 299 0.96 -14.62 24.88
N GLU A 300 1.33 -15.31 25.96
CA GLU A 300 0.93 -16.70 26.21
C GLU A 300 -0.59 -16.84 26.34
N THR A 301 -1.25 -15.94 27.11
CA THR A 301 -2.71 -15.94 27.25
C THR A 301 -3.39 -15.71 25.90
N THR A 302 -2.91 -14.74 25.12
CA THR A 302 -3.47 -14.46 23.79
C THR A 302 -3.38 -15.69 22.88
N GLN A 303 -2.26 -16.39 22.88
CA GLN A 303 -2.07 -17.60 22.08
C GLN A 303 -2.90 -18.79 22.61
N LYS A 304 -3.05 -18.96 23.92
CA LYS A 304 -3.93 -19.99 24.53
C LYS A 304 -5.40 -19.78 24.18
N LEU A 305 -5.83 -18.53 23.97
CA LEU A 305 -7.17 -18.20 23.49
C LEU A 305 -7.38 -18.52 21.99
N GLY A 306 -6.33 -18.95 21.29
CA GLY A 306 -6.33 -19.25 19.87
C GLY A 306 -6.14 -18.02 18.97
N PHE A 307 -5.69 -16.90 19.51
CA PHE A 307 -5.38 -15.68 18.76
C PHE A 307 -3.91 -15.62 18.37
N GLN A 308 -3.61 -14.96 17.23
CA GLN A 308 -2.24 -14.56 16.91
C GLN A 308 -1.87 -13.28 17.66
N ILE A 309 -0.59 -13.14 18.00
CA ILE A 309 -0.06 -11.90 18.53
C ILE A 309 1.31 -11.60 17.93
N SER A 310 1.46 -10.42 17.36
CA SER A 310 2.69 -9.93 16.73
C SER A 310 3.20 -8.66 17.41
N ALA A 311 4.50 -8.47 17.36
CA ALA A 311 5.14 -7.23 17.79
C ALA A 311 5.05 -6.18 16.68
N HIS A 312 4.83 -4.93 17.08
CA HIS A 312 5.13 -3.75 16.29
C HIS A 312 6.57 -3.32 16.54
N ALA A 313 7.33 -3.14 15.48
CA ALA A 313 8.71 -2.67 15.56
C ALA A 313 8.96 -1.54 14.57
N THR A 314 9.74 -0.54 14.98
CA THR A 314 10.18 0.57 14.11
C THR A 314 11.65 0.34 13.75
N LEU A 315 11.90 -0.04 12.49
CA LEU A 315 13.25 -0.34 11.99
C LEU A 315 13.77 0.72 11.01
N THR A 316 12.99 1.77 10.79
CA THR A 316 13.30 2.87 9.86
C THR A 316 13.87 4.10 10.53
N ASP A 317 13.67 4.21 11.83
CA ASP A 317 13.94 5.42 12.61
C ASP A 317 14.89 5.14 13.76
N CYS A 318 15.72 6.13 14.09
CA CYS A 318 16.59 6.08 15.27
C CYS A 318 16.70 7.45 15.94
N TYR A 319 16.99 7.41 17.24
CA TYR A 319 17.04 8.58 18.11
C TYR A 319 18.32 8.62 18.93
N THR A 320 18.86 9.82 19.18
CA THR A 320 20.10 10.01 19.96
C THR A 320 20.02 9.49 21.38
N VAL A 321 18.83 9.44 21.95
CA VAL A 321 18.58 8.88 23.30
C VAL A 321 18.73 7.35 23.36
N SER A 322 18.75 6.66 22.22
CA SER A 322 18.96 5.21 22.19
C SER A 322 20.38 4.83 22.59
N PRO A 323 20.56 3.84 23.49
CA PRO A 323 21.90 3.30 23.76
C PRO A 323 22.60 2.69 22.54
N MET A 324 21.80 2.26 21.52
CA MET A 324 22.30 1.74 20.24
C MET A 324 22.50 2.83 19.19
N TRP A 325 22.33 4.11 19.54
CA TRP A 325 22.56 5.19 18.60
C TRP A 325 23.98 5.16 18.04
N SER A 326 24.03 5.24 16.69
CA SER A 326 25.29 5.52 15.98
C SER A 326 24.97 6.27 14.69
N PRO A 327 25.73 7.29 14.35
CA PRO A 327 25.62 7.97 13.05
C PRO A 327 25.98 7.04 11.88
N ASP A 328 26.64 5.89 12.13
CA ASP A 328 26.96 4.88 11.13
C ASP A 328 25.75 4.04 10.71
N TYR A 329 24.64 4.12 11.45
CA TYR A 329 23.37 3.49 11.07
C TYR A 329 22.45 4.44 10.33
N VAL A 330 22.76 5.75 10.31
CA VAL A 330 21.92 6.77 9.69
C VAL A 330 22.27 6.94 8.21
N GLY A 331 21.25 7.13 7.38
CA GLY A 331 21.43 7.56 5.99
C GLY A 331 22.14 8.93 5.95
N LYS A 332 23.00 9.12 4.96
CA LYS A 332 23.75 10.39 4.80
C LYS A 332 23.51 11.01 3.45
N TYR A 333 23.36 12.33 3.46
CA TYR A 333 23.38 13.15 2.25
C TYR A 333 24.79 13.22 1.63
N PRO A 334 24.91 13.65 0.35
CA PRO A 334 26.21 13.79 -0.31
C PRO A 334 27.20 14.73 0.38
N ASP A 335 26.71 15.71 1.15
CA ASP A 335 27.52 16.64 1.96
C ASP A 335 27.96 16.02 3.32
N GLY A 336 27.60 14.77 3.57
CA GLY A 336 27.89 14.05 4.82
C GLY A 336 26.92 14.31 5.96
N SER A 337 25.95 15.19 5.79
CA SER A 337 24.92 15.44 6.82
C SER A 337 24.00 14.24 7.00
N LEU A 338 23.49 14.06 8.22
CA LEU A 338 22.61 12.94 8.56
C LEU A 338 21.18 13.16 8.03
N ASP A 339 20.60 12.12 7.44
CA ASP A 339 19.20 12.16 6.99
C ASP A 339 18.27 12.15 8.21
N SER A 340 17.46 13.21 8.34
CA SER A 340 16.48 13.35 9.42
C SER A 340 15.06 13.42 8.87
N ASN A 341 14.12 12.76 9.56
CA ASN A 341 12.73 12.57 9.11
C ASN A 341 11.71 13.04 10.16
N GLY A 342 11.81 14.30 10.55
CA GLY A 342 10.78 14.86 11.42
C GLY A 342 11.01 14.64 12.91
N LEU A 343 9.93 14.47 13.66
CA LEU A 343 9.87 14.53 15.10
C LEU A 343 8.83 13.54 15.62
N TRP A 344 9.27 12.64 16.51
CA TRP A 344 8.39 11.64 17.14
C TRP A 344 8.70 11.52 18.65
N SER A 345 8.19 10.47 19.29
CA SER A 345 8.31 10.27 20.75
C SER A 345 9.76 10.22 21.27
N GLY A 346 10.71 9.77 20.46
CA GLY A 346 12.14 9.76 20.79
C GLY A 346 12.87 11.09 20.55
N GLY A 347 12.18 12.14 20.09
CA GLY A 347 12.75 13.42 19.74
C GLY A 347 12.96 13.59 18.24
N LYS A 348 14.05 14.25 17.84
CA LYS A 348 14.47 14.36 16.44
C LYS A 348 14.73 12.98 15.87
N CYS A 349 14.00 12.66 14.80
CA CYS A 349 14.07 11.36 14.15
C CYS A 349 15.12 11.36 13.05
N TYR A 350 15.98 10.35 13.02
CA TYR A 350 16.95 10.09 11.96
C TYR A 350 16.59 8.81 11.22
N ARG A 351 16.73 8.83 9.89
CA ARG A 351 16.40 7.66 9.06
C ARG A 351 17.52 6.62 9.09
N VAL A 352 17.16 5.41 9.45
CA VAL A 352 18.08 4.26 9.42
C VAL A 352 18.40 3.88 7.97
N CYS A 353 19.68 3.75 7.64
CA CYS A 353 20.13 3.12 6.40
C CYS A 353 19.92 1.60 6.50
N GLN A 354 19.04 1.05 5.68
CA GLN A 354 18.67 -0.38 5.75
C GLN A 354 19.86 -1.29 5.39
N LYS A 355 20.78 -0.84 4.54
CA LYS A 355 22.03 -1.55 4.26
C LYS A 355 22.92 -1.63 5.50
N ALA A 356 23.09 -0.52 6.22
CA ALA A 356 23.88 -0.50 7.44
C ALA A 356 23.22 -1.33 8.56
N SER A 357 21.91 -1.21 8.75
CA SER A 357 21.19 -1.97 9.78
C SER A 357 21.19 -3.48 9.52
N TYR A 358 21.02 -3.89 8.26
CA TYR A 358 21.07 -5.30 7.87
C TYR A 358 22.42 -5.94 8.21
N ASN A 359 23.51 -5.24 7.92
CA ASN A 359 24.86 -5.72 8.19
C ASN A 359 25.29 -5.57 9.66
N GLY A 360 24.57 -4.75 10.43
CA GLY A 360 24.93 -4.39 11.81
C GLY A 360 24.13 -5.12 12.88
N TRP A 361 22.84 -4.83 13.01
CA TRP A 361 22.10 -5.18 14.23
C TRP A 361 20.71 -5.80 13.99
N VAL A 362 20.01 -5.49 12.91
CA VAL A 362 18.58 -5.78 12.77
C VAL A 362 18.26 -7.28 12.79
N LEU A 363 19.16 -8.12 12.27
CA LEU A 363 18.92 -9.58 12.23
C LEU A 363 18.88 -10.19 13.64
N LYS A 364 19.77 -9.71 14.51
CA LYS A 364 19.79 -10.15 15.92
C LYS A 364 18.56 -9.60 16.66
N GLU A 365 18.20 -8.35 16.43
CA GLU A 365 17.04 -7.72 17.05
C GLU A 365 15.74 -8.49 16.76
N LEU A 366 15.55 -8.94 15.51
CA LEU A 366 14.41 -9.78 15.15
C LEU A 366 14.36 -11.10 15.93
N GLU A 367 15.51 -11.75 16.15
CA GLU A 367 15.59 -12.99 16.94
C GLU A 367 15.29 -12.72 18.41
N ASP A 368 15.84 -11.64 18.97
CA ASP A 368 15.64 -11.27 20.38
C ASP A 368 14.15 -10.93 20.64
N ILE A 369 13.48 -10.20 19.72
CA ILE A 369 12.04 -9.95 19.79
C ILE A 369 11.25 -11.27 19.71
N ARG A 370 11.63 -12.18 18.82
CA ARG A 370 10.99 -13.50 18.68
C ARG A 370 11.08 -14.32 19.96
N ALA A 371 12.19 -14.23 20.67
CA ALA A 371 12.42 -14.94 21.94
C ALA A 371 11.45 -14.54 23.07
N LEU A 372 10.76 -13.40 22.94
CA LEU A 372 9.68 -13.01 23.85
C LEU A 372 8.40 -13.86 23.69
N GLY A 373 8.28 -14.60 22.57
CA GLY A 373 7.13 -15.48 22.30
C GLY A 373 6.21 -15.00 21.16
N PHE A 374 6.39 -13.81 20.61
CA PHE A 374 5.59 -13.30 19.49
C PHE A 374 5.61 -14.26 18.29
N LYS A 375 4.43 -14.44 17.65
CA LYS A 375 4.25 -15.31 16.48
C LYS A 375 3.11 -14.77 15.61
N GLY A 376 3.30 -14.76 14.30
CA GLY A 376 2.34 -14.20 13.33
C GLY A 376 2.97 -13.09 12.50
N PRO A 377 2.19 -12.24 11.82
CA PRO A 377 2.72 -11.22 10.91
C PRO A 377 3.43 -10.10 11.69
N HIS A 378 4.75 -10.24 11.85
CA HIS A 378 5.58 -9.22 12.51
C HIS A 378 5.43 -7.88 11.81
N TYR A 379 4.95 -6.88 12.53
CA TYR A 379 4.66 -5.58 11.97
C TYR A 379 5.88 -4.66 12.03
N ILE A 380 6.39 -4.30 10.86
CA ILE A 380 7.49 -3.34 10.71
C ILE A 380 6.91 -2.03 10.18
N ASP A 381 6.96 -1.00 11.01
CA ASP A 381 6.36 0.29 10.72
C ASP A 381 6.97 0.95 9.49
N VAL A 382 6.14 1.60 8.68
CA VAL A 382 6.42 2.36 7.45
C VAL A 382 7.23 1.68 6.34
N TYR A 383 7.61 0.40 6.44
CA TYR A 383 8.44 -0.29 5.42
C TYR A 383 7.82 -0.33 4.02
N SER A 384 6.50 -0.44 3.95
CA SER A 384 5.76 -0.38 2.69
C SER A 384 4.92 0.90 2.54
N ALA A 385 5.29 1.96 3.26
CA ALA A 385 4.57 3.24 3.25
C ALA A 385 5.37 4.38 2.61
N THR A 386 6.67 4.20 2.41
CA THR A 386 7.57 5.22 1.88
C THR A 386 8.49 4.62 0.82
N TYR A 387 9.01 5.47 -0.04
CA TYR A 387 10.10 5.07 -0.92
C TYR A 387 11.35 4.72 -0.12
N PRO A 388 12.15 3.76 -0.61
CA PRO A 388 13.44 3.46 -0.02
C PRO A 388 14.33 4.70 0.02
N ASN A 389 15.01 4.89 1.13
CA ASN A 389 15.91 6.03 1.30
C ASN A 389 17.14 5.89 0.39
N ARG A 390 17.75 7.03 0.05
CA ARG A 390 19.08 7.08 -0.52
C ARG A 390 20.12 7.19 0.59
N CYS A 391 21.32 6.75 0.33
CA CYS A 391 22.44 6.95 1.25
C CYS A 391 23.73 7.19 0.45
N SER A 392 24.43 8.27 0.75
CA SER A 392 25.72 8.61 0.15
C SER A 392 26.91 8.35 1.09
N ASP A 393 26.70 7.61 2.20
CA ASP A 393 27.82 7.23 3.09
C ASP A 393 28.84 6.37 2.35
N LYS A 394 30.13 6.66 2.55
CA LYS A 394 31.23 5.95 1.87
C LYS A 394 31.29 4.45 2.16
N ASN A 395 30.76 4.00 3.32
CA ASN A 395 30.81 2.60 3.76
C ASN A 395 29.55 1.82 3.39
N HIS A 396 28.41 2.52 3.23
CA HIS A 396 27.10 1.88 2.97
C HIS A 396 26.23 2.69 2.00
N SER A 397 26.87 3.30 0.99
CA SER A 397 26.17 3.96 -0.11
C SER A 397 25.15 3.03 -0.75
N ALA A 398 23.95 3.55 -1.03
CA ALA A 398 22.89 2.78 -1.68
C ALA A 398 21.91 3.69 -2.44
N THR A 399 21.63 3.31 -3.69
CA THR A 399 20.51 3.83 -4.48
C THR A 399 19.18 3.40 -3.88
N PRO A 400 18.04 3.99 -4.27
CA PRO A 400 16.73 3.52 -3.81
C PRO A 400 16.44 2.05 -4.16
N GLU A 401 16.89 1.59 -5.32
CA GLU A 401 16.74 0.20 -5.76
C GLU A 401 17.51 -0.76 -4.86
N GLU A 402 18.78 -0.45 -4.57
CA GLU A 402 19.61 -1.25 -3.66
C GLU A 402 19.04 -1.21 -2.22
N MET A 403 18.53 -0.05 -1.78
CA MET A 403 17.91 0.07 -0.46
C MET A 403 16.64 -0.80 -0.36
N ALA A 404 15.83 -0.86 -1.44
CA ALA A 404 14.67 -1.75 -1.53
C ALA A 404 15.06 -3.22 -1.39
N GLU A 405 16.21 -3.63 -1.93
CA GLU A 405 16.72 -5.01 -1.75
C GLU A 405 17.01 -5.31 -0.28
N TYR A 406 17.64 -4.39 0.45
CA TYR A 406 17.90 -4.59 1.88
C TYR A 406 16.61 -4.61 2.71
N GLN A 407 15.62 -3.76 2.39
CA GLN A 407 14.29 -3.84 3.00
C GLN A 407 13.67 -5.22 2.77
N ASN A 408 13.73 -5.74 1.55
CA ASN A 408 13.22 -7.08 1.24
C ASN A 408 13.96 -8.20 1.98
N ARG A 409 15.27 -8.11 2.15
CA ARG A 409 16.07 -9.09 2.93
C ARG A 409 15.65 -9.09 4.41
N ILE A 410 15.41 -7.90 4.99
CA ILE A 410 14.93 -7.75 6.37
C ILE A 410 13.53 -8.35 6.53
N LEU A 411 12.60 -8.01 5.62
CA LEU A 411 11.24 -8.56 5.63
C LEU A 411 11.22 -10.08 5.45
N ALA A 412 12.03 -10.62 4.54
CA ALA A 412 12.18 -12.06 4.36
C ALA A 412 12.70 -12.75 5.62
N ARG A 413 13.64 -12.11 6.34
CA ARG A 413 14.11 -12.62 7.65
C ARG A 413 13.01 -12.56 8.70
N ALA A 414 12.30 -11.44 8.82
CA ALA A 414 11.16 -11.31 9.74
C ALA A 414 10.11 -12.39 9.47
N LYS A 415 9.74 -12.59 8.21
CA LYS A 415 8.80 -13.65 7.79
C LYS A 415 9.27 -15.04 8.20
N LYS A 416 10.56 -15.35 8.01
CA LYS A 416 11.14 -16.63 8.42
C LYS A 416 11.12 -16.83 9.95
N VAL A 417 11.37 -15.76 10.71
CA VAL A 417 11.50 -15.79 12.19
C VAL A 417 10.12 -15.86 12.85
N PHE A 418 9.14 -15.09 12.36
CA PHE A 418 7.83 -14.93 13.02
C PHE A 418 6.69 -15.72 12.36
N GLY A 419 6.89 -16.23 11.14
CA GLY A 419 5.85 -16.88 10.33
C GLY A 419 5.06 -15.92 9.45
N GLY A 420 5.38 -14.63 9.43
CA GLY A 420 4.76 -13.62 8.59
C GLY A 420 5.39 -12.24 8.78
N ALA A 421 5.13 -11.33 7.82
CA ALA A 421 5.54 -9.94 7.89
C ALA A 421 4.38 -9.01 7.51
N ALA A 422 4.26 -7.89 8.23
CA ALA A 422 3.24 -6.88 8.02
C ALA A 422 3.84 -5.46 8.02
N SER A 423 3.13 -4.53 7.43
CA SER A 423 3.48 -3.09 7.43
C SER A 423 2.25 -2.24 7.08
N GLU A 424 2.44 -1.09 6.46
CA GLU A 424 1.38 -0.19 6.00
C GLU A 424 1.52 0.13 4.50
N ALA A 425 0.46 0.75 3.95
CA ALA A 425 0.40 1.46 2.66
C ALA A 425 0.62 0.66 1.36
N GLY A 426 1.21 -0.52 1.37
CA GLY A 426 1.26 -1.44 0.23
C GLY A 426 2.11 -1.03 -0.97
N PHE A 427 3.22 -0.34 -0.76
CA PHE A 427 4.14 -0.03 -1.86
C PHE A 427 4.73 -1.30 -2.47
N ASP A 428 4.73 -1.35 -3.77
CA ASP A 428 5.02 -2.50 -4.64
C ASP A 428 6.41 -3.15 -4.40
N HIS A 429 7.40 -2.33 -4.05
CA HIS A 429 8.79 -2.80 -3.97
C HIS A 429 9.04 -3.88 -2.91
N VAL A 430 8.13 -4.04 -1.95
CA VAL A 430 8.21 -5.08 -0.91
C VAL A 430 7.11 -6.15 -1.01
N ALA A 431 6.27 -6.11 -2.05
CA ALA A 431 5.08 -6.97 -2.19
C ALA A 431 5.36 -8.48 -2.06
N GLY A 432 6.55 -8.95 -2.47
CA GLY A 432 6.95 -10.36 -2.35
C GLY A 432 7.19 -10.84 -0.92
N ASN A 433 7.43 -9.92 0.02
CA ASN A 433 7.80 -10.25 1.39
C ASN A 433 6.81 -9.74 2.45
N ILE A 434 5.69 -9.13 2.04
CA ILE A 434 4.62 -8.67 2.92
C ILE A 434 3.43 -9.61 2.83
N ASP A 435 2.86 -9.97 3.99
CA ASP A 435 1.66 -10.80 4.09
C ASP A 435 0.40 -9.98 4.42
N TYR A 436 0.57 -8.87 5.13
CA TYR A 436 -0.52 -7.98 5.52
C TYR A 436 -0.09 -6.51 5.56
N ILE A 437 -0.99 -5.62 5.15
CA ILE A 437 -0.83 -4.17 5.30
C ILE A 437 -2.05 -3.54 5.97
N ASN A 438 -1.80 -2.54 6.82
CA ASN A 438 -2.86 -1.88 7.60
C ASN A 438 -3.79 -1.02 6.73
N TYR A 439 -3.37 -0.58 5.55
CA TYR A 439 -4.17 0.15 4.56
C TYR A 439 -3.43 0.20 3.22
N VAL A 440 -4.16 0.41 2.14
CA VAL A 440 -3.60 0.76 0.83
C VAL A 440 -3.43 2.28 0.77
N ASP A 441 -2.26 2.79 0.37
CA ASP A 441 -2.02 4.24 0.22
C ASP A 441 -2.68 4.77 -1.06
N ARG A 442 -3.89 5.29 -0.92
CA ARG A 442 -4.62 5.93 -2.02
C ARG A 442 -5.04 7.35 -1.63
N VAL A 443 -5.49 8.12 -2.62
CA VAL A 443 -5.92 9.51 -2.42
C VAL A 443 -7.42 9.66 -2.14
N MET A 444 -8.10 8.56 -1.80
CA MET A 444 -9.57 8.55 -1.64
C MET A 444 -10.04 9.63 -0.66
N LYS A 445 -9.48 9.66 0.55
CA LYS A 445 -9.88 10.66 1.55
C LYS A 445 -9.62 12.09 1.08
N GLN A 446 -8.45 12.37 0.51
CA GLN A 446 -8.11 13.70 0.02
C GLN A 446 -9.01 14.12 -1.15
N TYR A 447 -9.39 13.17 -2.01
CA TYR A 447 -10.31 13.42 -3.11
C TYR A 447 -11.73 13.68 -2.61
N GLU A 448 -12.23 12.89 -1.67
CA GLU A 448 -13.58 13.06 -1.09
C GLU A 448 -13.71 14.35 -0.28
N ASP A 449 -12.69 14.70 0.52
CA ASP A 449 -12.69 15.91 1.34
C ASP A 449 -12.49 17.20 0.51
N HIS A 450 -11.74 17.11 -0.62
CA HIS A 450 -11.29 18.26 -1.41
C HIS A 450 -11.29 17.98 -2.91
N PRO A 451 -12.41 17.62 -3.54
CA PRO A 451 -12.46 17.31 -4.97
C PRO A 451 -12.02 18.49 -5.85
N GLU A 452 -12.19 19.72 -5.38
CA GLU A 452 -11.75 20.93 -6.07
C GLU A 452 -10.23 21.02 -6.28
N LYS A 453 -9.43 20.31 -5.46
CA LYS A 453 -7.97 20.22 -5.62
C LYS A 453 -7.55 19.20 -6.68
N TYR A 454 -8.50 18.41 -7.16
CA TYR A 454 -8.25 17.32 -8.12
C TYR A 454 -9.16 17.43 -9.36
N PRO A 455 -9.16 18.57 -10.08
CA PRO A 455 -10.15 18.87 -11.12
C PRO A 455 -10.13 17.90 -12.31
N LEU A 456 -9.01 17.19 -12.52
CA LEU A 456 -8.89 16.19 -13.58
C LEU A 456 -9.22 14.76 -13.12
N VAL A 457 -9.47 14.53 -11.82
CA VAL A 457 -9.84 13.23 -11.28
C VAL A 457 -11.36 13.06 -11.37
N SER A 458 -11.82 11.96 -11.92
CA SER A 458 -13.25 11.63 -12.05
C SER A 458 -13.73 10.63 -11.00
N GLY A 459 -12.81 9.90 -10.37
CA GLY A 459 -13.17 8.94 -9.33
C GLY A 459 -11.99 8.07 -8.87
N VAL A 460 -12.34 7.11 -8.02
CA VAL A 460 -11.42 6.15 -7.40
C VAL A 460 -11.81 4.74 -7.84
N TYR A 461 -10.81 3.88 -8.04
CA TYR A 461 -11.01 2.48 -8.45
C TYR A 461 -9.95 1.57 -7.80
N PRO A 462 -10.21 0.26 -7.66
CA PRO A 462 -9.37 -0.66 -6.89
C PRO A 462 -8.21 -1.26 -7.71
N LEU A 463 -7.33 -0.45 -8.33
CA LEU A 463 -6.20 -0.99 -9.09
C LEU A 463 -5.29 -1.87 -8.25
N TRP A 464 -4.92 -1.39 -7.07
CA TRP A 464 -4.02 -2.10 -6.17
C TRP A 464 -4.62 -3.45 -5.78
N GLU A 465 -5.91 -3.48 -5.51
CA GLU A 465 -6.66 -4.68 -5.12
C GLU A 465 -6.75 -5.68 -6.27
N ILE A 466 -7.01 -5.22 -7.49
CA ILE A 466 -6.99 -6.10 -8.67
C ILE A 466 -5.61 -6.73 -8.85
N VAL A 467 -4.54 -6.00 -8.53
CA VAL A 467 -3.17 -6.53 -8.60
C VAL A 467 -2.88 -7.49 -7.44
N TYR A 468 -3.21 -7.14 -6.19
CA TYR A 468 -2.67 -7.81 -5.01
C TYR A 468 -3.69 -8.54 -4.13
N HIS A 469 -4.98 -8.46 -4.39
CA HIS A 469 -5.97 -9.30 -3.72
C HIS A 469 -5.70 -10.79 -4.00
N GLY A 470 -5.71 -11.61 -2.96
CA GLY A 470 -5.29 -13.02 -3.07
C GLY A 470 -3.76 -13.21 -3.07
N ILE A 471 -2.99 -12.13 -2.91
CA ILE A 471 -1.53 -12.12 -2.76
C ILE A 471 -1.12 -11.50 -1.43
N ILE A 472 -1.68 -10.34 -1.07
CA ILE A 472 -1.45 -9.63 0.20
C ILE A 472 -2.80 -9.41 0.86
N LEU A 473 -2.86 -9.52 2.19
CA LEU A 473 -4.05 -9.20 2.99
C LEU A 473 -4.02 -7.72 3.39
N TYR A 474 -5.18 -7.05 3.43
CA TYR A 474 -5.19 -5.60 3.63
C TYR A 474 -6.52 -5.05 4.16
N ASN A 475 -6.46 -3.84 4.74
CA ASN A 475 -7.60 -2.94 4.81
C ASN A 475 -7.51 -1.95 3.62
N PRO A 476 -8.62 -1.58 2.97
CA PRO A 476 -8.55 -0.87 1.68
C PRO A 476 -8.00 0.55 1.73
N ASP A 477 -8.22 1.29 2.81
CA ASP A 477 -7.82 2.70 2.90
C ASP A 477 -7.74 3.18 4.35
N ARG A 478 -7.03 4.28 4.59
CA ARG A 478 -7.03 4.95 5.91
C ARG A 478 -8.43 5.37 6.37
N LEU A 479 -9.33 5.69 5.44
CA LEU A 479 -10.70 6.05 5.74
C LEU A 479 -11.51 4.87 6.28
N THR A 480 -11.17 3.64 5.86
CA THR A 480 -11.85 2.40 6.29
C THR A 480 -11.28 1.80 7.58
N GLN A 481 -10.32 2.44 8.23
CA GLN A 481 -9.78 2.01 9.51
C GLN A 481 -10.67 2.47 10.67
N ASN A 482 -10.98 1.57 11.60
CA ASN A 482 -11.75 1.87 12.80
C ASN A 482 -10.83 2.40 13.91
N HIS A 483 -10.24 3.58 13.72
CA HIS A 483 -9.39 4.22 14.72
C HIS A 483 -10.21 4.69 15.91
N THR A 484 -9.63 4.56 17.08
CA THR A 484 -10.05 5.28 18.28
C THR A 484 -9.30 6.61 18.36
N ARG A 485 -10.01 7.73 18.29
CA ARG A 485 -9.42 9.07 18.46
C ARG A 485 -9.26 9.43 19.94
N GLY A 486 -8.32 10.34 20.19
CA GLY A 486 -8.06 10.90 21.51
C GLY A 486 -7.05 10.11 22.34
N ARG A 487 -6.60 10.73 23.43
CA ARG A 487 -5.72 10.08 24.40
C ARG A 487 -6.57 9.24 25.34
N CYS A 488 -6.38 7.94 25.33
CA CYS A 488 -6.93 7.06 26.35
C CYS A 488 -5.81 6.68 27.30
N LEU A 489 -5.92 7.18 28.52
CA LEU A 489 -5.06 6.76 29.60
C LEU A 489 -5.81 5.71 30.41
N TYR A 490 -5.14 4.62 30.78
CA TYR A 490 -5.70 3.57 31.62
C TYR A 490 -6.37 4.10 32.90
N LYS A 491 -5.81 5.17 33.48
CA LYS A 491 -6.38 5.84 34.65
C LYS A 491 -7.72 6.53 34.36
N LEU A 492 -7.95 6.99 33.12
CA LEU A 492 -9.20 7.63 32.74
C LEU A 492 -10.36 6.64 32.61
N GLU A 493 -10.08 5.41 32.13
CA GLU A 493 -11.10 4.34 32.12
C GLU A 493 -11.64 4.07 33.53
N LYS A 494 -10.73 3.92 34.50
CA LYS A 494 -11.10 3.69 35.90
C LYS A 494 -11.81 4.87 36.55
N SER A 495 -11.65 6.06 36.02
CA SER A 495 -12.36 7.26 36.49
C SER A 495 -13.77 7.44 35.89
N GLY A 496 -14.17 6.57 34.96
CA GLY A 496 -15.45 6.69 34.25
C GLY A 496 -15.48 7.83 33.23
N ASP A 497 -14.34 8.31 32.73
CA ASP A 497 -14.26 9.37 31.72
C ASP A 497 -14.93 8.90 30.41
N PRO A 498 -15.95 9.63 29.88
CA PRO A 498 -16.68 9.26 28.66
C PRO A 498 -15.76 9.09 27.44
N ARG A 499 -14.62 9.80 27.37
CA ARG A 499 -13.65 9.69 26.27
C ARG A 499 -13.02 8.29 26.18
N TRP A 500 -13.05 7.54 27.26
CA TRP A 500 -12.67 6.13 27.25
C TRP A 500 -13.78 5.23 26.70
N MET A 501 -15.02 5.61 26.94
CA MET A 501 -16.20 4.81 26.58
C MET A 501 -16.59 4.95 25.10
N GLU A 502 -16.27 6.07 24.48
CA GLU A 502 -16.62 6.36 23.09
C GLU A 502 -15.48 6.04 22.15
N GLY A 503 -15.72 5.20 21.16
CA GLY A 503 -14.84 4.98 20.02
C GLY A 503 -15.32 5.82 18.84
N ASP A 504 -14.38 6.47 18.16
CA ASP A 504 -14.64 7.24 16.92
C ASP A 504 -14.60 6.33 15.68
N GLY A 505 -15.07 5.11 15.79
CA GLY A 505 -15.04 4.20 14.66
C GLY A 505 -15.90 4.66 13.49
N ILE A 506 -15.74 3.99 12.37
CA ILE A 506 -16.51 4.24 11.17
C ILE A 506 -17.99 3.96 11.47
N THR A 507 -18.81 4.98 11.33
CA THR A 507 -20.27 4.90 11.50
C THR A 507 -21.03 5.06 10.19
N ASP A 508 -20.38 5.61 9.15
CA ASP A 508 -20.98 5.77 7.81
C ASP A 508 -21.01 4.40 7.09
N PRO A 509 -22.23 3.88 6.79
CA PRO A 509 -22.38 2.60 6.11
C PRO A 509 -21.73 2.56 4.70
N LYS A 510 -21.58 3.69 4.03
CA LYS A 510 -20.88 3.78 2.75
C LYS A 510 -19.40 3.43 2.90
N ILE A 511 -18.78 3.90 3.98
CA ILE A 511 -17.37 3.62 4.27
C ILE A 511 -17.19 2.14 4.62
N SER A 512 -18.08 1.58 5.44
CA SER A 512 -18.06 0.14 5.75
C SER A 512 -18.27 -0.73 4.52
N LEU A 513 -19.19 -0.35 3.62
CA LEU A 513 -19.44 -1.03 2.36
C LEU A 513 -18.21 -1.02 1.44
N LYS A 514 -17.36 0.03 1.53
CA LYS A 514 -16.12 0.14 0.77
C LYS A 514 -15.09 -0.97 1.13
N ILE A 515 -15.11 -1.46 2.37
CA ILE A 515 -14.27 -2.60 2.77
C ILE A 515 -14.63 -3.84 1.93
N VAL A 516 -15.92 -4.06 1.72
CA VAL A 516 -16.42 -5.22 0.97
C VAL A 516 -16.17 -5.06 -0.54
N GLU A 517 -16.50 -3.88 -1.10
CA GLU A 517 -16.29 -3.59 -2.53
C GLU A 517 -14.82 -3.75 -2.94
N PHE A 518 -13.90 -3.28 -2.09
CA PHE A 518 -12.47 -3.35 -2.36
C PHE A 518 -11.82 -4.65 -1.82
N GLY A 519 -12.63 -5.63 -1.39
CA GLY A 519 -12.15 -6.95 -0.99
C GLY A 519 -11.28 -6.97 0.28
N GLY A 520 -11.31 -5.92 1.08
CA GLY A 520 -10.46 -5.79 2.25
C GLY A 520 -11.02 -6.46 3.51
N ARG A 521 -10.46 -6.12 4.64
CA ARG A 521 -10.87 -6.59 5.96
C ARG A 521 -10.90 -5.47 6.99
N PRO A 522 -11.72 -5.60 8.06
CA PRO A 522 -11.71 -4.67 9.18
C PRO A 522 -10.36 -4.64 9.91
N ILE A 523 -9.97 -3.46 10.36
CA ILE A 523 -8.86 -3.25 11.28
C ILE A 523 -9.28 -2.25 12.36
N PHE A 524 -8.90 -2.53 13.59
CA PHE A 524 -9.11 -1.63 14.72
C PHE A 524 -7.77 -1.18 15.30
N TYR A 525 -7.66 0.12 15.54
CA TYR A 525 -6.62 0.72 16.37
C TYR A 525 -7.30 1.15 17.66
N THR A 526 -7.10 0.40 18.73
CA THR A 526 -7.83 0.63 19.97
C THR A 526 -7.05 0.26 21.20
N TYR A 527 -7.42 0.80 22.34
CA TYR A 527 -7.10 0.39 23.69
C TYR A 527 -8.34 0.49 24.61
N LYS A 528 -9.54 0.49 24.02
CA LYS A 528 -10.81 0.67 24.75
C LYS A 528 -11.62 -0.61 24.79
N PHE A 529 -12.06 -1.01 26.00
CA PHE A 529 -13.01 -2.12 26.17
C PHE A 529 -14.39 -1.82 25.54
N ALA A 530 -14.76 -0.53 25.43
CA ALA A 530 -15.98 -0.11 24.74
C ALA A 530 -16.03 -0.55 23.26
N ASP A 531 -14.86 -0.82 22.64
CA ASP A 531 -14.80 -1.28 21.27
C ASP A 531 -15.07 -2.79 21.10
N VAL A 532 -15.14 -3.60 22.15
CA VAL A 532 -15.35 -5.05 22.07
C VAL A 532 -16.60 -5.40 21.25
N GLY A 533 -17.72 -4.75 21.52
CA GLY A 533 -18.96 -4.97 20.77
C GLY A 533 -18.86 -4.58 19.30
N ARG A 534 -18.12 -3.51 18.99
CA ARG A 534 -17.88 -3.04 17.61
C ARG A 534 -16.94 -3.97 16.86
N ILE A 535 -15.89 -4.47 17.51
CA ILE A 535 -14.97 -5.46 16.96
C ILE A 535 -15.73 -6.75 16.66
N LYS A 536 -16.62 -7.21 17.58
CA LYS A 536 -17.46 -8.39 17.37
C LYS A 536 -18.39 -8.21 16.17
N LYS A 537 -19.07 -7.06 16.07
CA LYS A 537 -19.93 -6.77 14.93
C LYS A 537 -19.16 -6.82 13.60
N ALA A 538 -18.02 -6.15 13.52
CA ALA A 538 -17.19 -6.16 12.31
C ALA A 538 -16.64 -7.56 11.99
N TYR A 539 -16.33 -8.36 12.99
CA TYR A 539 -15.94 -9.76 12.82
C TYR A 539 -17.07 -10.57 12.17
N ASP A 540 -18.31 -10.45 12.69
CA ASP A 540 -19.47 -11.17 12.14
C ASP A 540 -19.78 -10.74 10.70
N GLU A 541 -19.69 -9.45 10.41
CA GLU A 541 -19.86 -8.91 9.05
C GLU A 541 -18.78 -9.39 8.07
N PHE A 542 -17.58 -9.69 8.57
CA PHE A 542 -16.48 -10.24 7.76
C PHE A 542 -16.62 -11.73 7.46
N LEU A 543 -17.26 -12.50 8.33
CA LEU A 543 -17.37 -13.96 8.18
C LEU A 543 -17.88 -14.44 6.82
N PRO A 544 -18.94 -13.86 6.22
CA PRO A 544 -19.45 -14.32 4.92
C PRO A 544 -18.45 -14.14 3.76
N VAL A 545 -17.63 -13.09 3.81
CA VAL A 545 -16.71 -12.71 2.73
C VAL A 545 -15.27 -13.17 2.97
N ARG A 546 -14.93 -13.68 4.17
CA ARG A 546 -13.54 -14.00 4.55
C ARG A 546 -12.86 -15.03 3.63
N ARG A 547 -13.64 -15.98 3.06
CA ARG A 547 -13.09 -17.00 2.14
C ARG A 547 -12.48 -16.37 0.89
N LEU A 548 -13.03 -15.24 0.44
CA LEU A 548 -12.55 -14.51 -0.73
C LEU A 548 -11.16 -13.92 -0.55
N GLN A 549 -10.67 -13.81 0.68
CA GLN A 549 -9.30 -13.30 0.94
C GLN A 549 -8.21 -14.16 0.30
N ARG A 550 -8.52 -15.39 -0.07
CA ARG A 550 -7.61 -16.32 -0.76
C ARG A 550 -7.77 -16.30 -2.29
N GLU A 551 -8.82 -15.65 -2.79
CA GLU A 551 -9.12 -15.56 -4.22
C GLU A 551 -8.44 -14.35 -4.86
N LEU A 552 -8.18 -14.40 -6.16
CA LEU A 552 -7.76 -13.23 -6.93
C LEU A 552 -8.99 -12.38 -7.28
N MET A 553 -8.88 -11.06 -7.17
CA MET A 553 -9.90 -10.15 -7.69
C MET A 553 -9.72 -10.03 -9.21
N GLU A 554 -10.71 -10.48 -9.99
CA GLU A 554 -10.61 -10.53 -11.45
C GLU A 554 -11.15 -9.28 -12.14
N SER A 555 -12.23 -8.71 -11.62
CA SER A 555 -12.76 -7.47 -12.17
C SER A 555 -13.51 -6.65 -11.13
N HIS A 556 -13.59 -5.36 -11.42
CA HIS A 556 -14.41 -4.39 -10.73
C HIS A 556 -15.06 -3.51 -11.80
N GLU A 557 -16.35 -3.27 -11.70
CA GLU A 557 -17.11 -2.52 -12.71
C GLU A 557 -18.29 -1.80 -12.06
N GLU A 558 -18.53 -0.55 -12.44
CA GLU A 558 -19.76 0.16 -12.13
C GLU A 558 -20.84 -0.26 -13.15
N ILE A 559 -21.75 -1.14 -12.74
CA ILE A 559 -22.81 -1.71 -13.60
C ILE A 559 -24.08 -0.83 -13.68
N SER A 560 -24.20 0.11 -12.76
CA SER A 560 -25.21 1.18 -12.72
C SER A 560 -24.69 2.28 -11.83
N GLU A 561 -25.24 3.47 -11.89
CA GLU A 561 -24.82 4.62 -11.05
C GLU A 561 -24.81 4.23 -9.56
N GLY A 562 -23.59 4.22 -8.97
CA GLY A 562 -23.38 3.84 -7.57
C GLY A 562 -23.60 2.34 -7.28
N VAL A 563 -23.62 1.47 -8.29
CA VAL A 563 -23.70 0.01 -8.11
C VAL A 563 -22.49 -0.66 -8.74
N PHE A 564 -21.72 -1.35 -7.92
CA PHE A 564 -20.46 -1.97 -8.34
C PHE A 564 -20.54 -3.49 -8.29
N LEU A 565 -20.03 -4.14 -9.34
CA LEU A 565 -19.86 -5.57 -9.45
C LEU A 565 -18.38 -5.92 -9.32
N VAL A 566 -18.05 -6.80 -8.40
CA VAL A 566 -16.71 -7.33 -8.18
C VAL A 566 -16.72 -8.84 -8.43
N LYS A 567 -15.79 -9.34 -9.25
CA LYS A 567 -15.67 -10.78 -9.56
C LYS A 567 -14.35 -11.34 -9.03
N TYR A 568 -14.41 -12.59 -8.59
CA TYR A 568 -13.27 -13.31 -8.02
C TYR A 568 -12.93 -14.57 -8.83
N GLY A 569 -11.71 -15.07 -8.66
CA GLY A 569 -11.16 -16.19 -9.41
C GLY A 569 -11.88 -17.54 -9.21
N ASP A 570 -12.62 -17.71 -8.11
CA ASP A 570 -13.50 -18.87 -7.88
C ASP A 570 -14.89 -18.75 -8.56
N GLY A 571 -15.12 -17.68 -9.31
CA GLY A 571 -16.40 -17.35 -9.93
C GLY A 571 -17.40 -16.66 -9.00
N SER A 572 -17.02 -16.37 -7.76
CA SER A 572 -17.86 -15.57 -6.85
C SER A 572 -17.98 -14.14 -7.34
N GLU A 573 -19.14 -13.54 -7.05
CA GLU A 573 -19.45 -12.16 -7.37
C GLU A 573 -19.99 -11.43 -6.15
N ILE A 574 -19.60 -10.18 -5.98
CA ILE A 574 -20.19 -9.26 -4.99
C ILE A 574 -20.80 -8.08 -5.76
N VAL A 575 -22.05 -7.77 -5.45
CA VAL A 575 -22.70 -6.54 -5.91
C VAL A 575 -22.85 -5.61 -4.71
N CYS A 576 -22.23 -4.43 -4.77
CA CYS A 576 -22.32 -3.37 -3.77
C CYS A 576 -23.22 -2.26 -4.28
N ASN A 577 -24.25 -1.89 -3.53
CA ASN A 577 -25.22 -0.87 -3.90
C ASN A 577 -25.12 0.35 -2.97
N TYR A 578 -24.53 1.44 -3.46
CA TYR A 578 -24.47 2.73 -2.77
C TYR A 578 -25.65 3.66 -3.10
N SER A 579 -26.51 3.25 -4.04
CA SER A 579 -27.67 4.05 -4.45
C SER A 579 -28.75 4.08 -3.35
N LYS A 580 -29.69 5.00 -3.48
CA LYS A 580 -30.80 5.14 -2.53
C LYS A 580 -31.92 4.12 -2.74
N MET A 581 -31.89 3.36 -3.84
CA MET A 581 -32.93 2.41 -4.22
C MET A 581 -32.36 0.99 -4.30
N PRO A 582 -33.18 -0.05 -4.05
CA PRO A 582 -32.79 -1.41 -4.32
C PRO A 582 -32.42 -1.61 -5.79
N PHE A 583 -31.35 -2.36 -6.04
CA PHE A 583 -30.90 -2.71 -7.40
C PHE A 583 -31.17 -4.20 -7.68
N LYS A 584 -31.78 -4.52 -8.80
CA LYS A 584 -32.08 -5.90 -9.18
C LYS A 584 -30.92 -6.53 -9.94
N TYR A 585 -30.31 -7.58 -9.37
CA TYR A 585 -29.29 -8.38 -10.00
C TYR A 585 -29.62 -9.87 -9.92
N ARG A 586 -29.54 -10.61 -11.04
CA ARG A 586 -29.88 -12.06 -11.11
C ARG A 586 -31.24 -12.40 -10.48
N ASN A 587 -32.27 -11.57 -10.70
CA ASN A 587 -33.60 -11.68 -10.13
C ASN A 587 -33.71 -11.53 -8.59
N GLU A 588 -32.68 -11.03 -7.93
CA GLU A 588 -32.67 -10.74 -6.51
C GLU A 588 -32.42 -9.25 -6.27
N ASN A 589 -32.96 -8.71 -5.19
CA ASN A 589 -32.70 -7.33 -4.81
C ASN A 589 -31.41 -7.23 -3.97
N VAL A 590 -30.59 -6.25 -4.29
CA VAL A 590 -29.50 -5.75 -3.46
C VAL A 590 -29.99 -4.42 -2.86
N GLU A 591 -30.24 -4.42 -1.57
CA GLU A 591 -30.82 -3.27 -0.88
C GLU A 591 -29.89 -2.04 -0.92
N SER A 592 -30.44 -0.85 -0.66
CA SER A 592 -29.68 0.38 -0.53
C SER A 592 -28.61 0.27 0.57
N LEU A 593 -27.43 0.83 0.33
CA LEU A 593 -26.28 0.81 1.25
C LEU A 593 -25.94 -0.59 1.77
N SER A 594 -26.05 -1.59 0.90
CA SER A 594 -25.84 -3.00 1.20
C SER A 594 -25.05 -3.69 0.09
N TYR A 595 -24.67 -4.92 0.35
CA TYR A 595 -24.07 -5.80 -0.66
C TYR A 595 -24.75 -7.16 -0.68
N LYS A 596 -24.53 -7.90 -1.77
CA LYS A 596 -24.91 -9.30 -1.88
C LYS A 596 -23.77 -10.10 -2.49
N LEU A 597 -23.47 -11.24 -1.83
CA LEU A 597 -22.50 -12.21 -2.31
C LEU A 597 -23.23 -13.31 -3.09
N TYR A 598 -22.76 -13.60 -4.28
CA TYR A 598 -23.19 -14.69 -5.13
C TYR A 598 -22.03 -15.70 -5.24
N ASP A 599 -22.27 -16.93 -4.83
CA ASP A 599 -21.27 -17.98 -4.92
C ASP A 599 -20.97 -18.33 -6.38
N GLY A 600 -19.72 -18.62 -6.69
CA GLY A 600 -19.30 -19.15 -7.97
C GLY A 600 -20.01 -20.50 -8.22
N LYS A 601 -20.35 -20.79 -9.46
CA LYS A 601 -20.82 -22.12 -9.83
C LYS A 601 -19.67 -23.10 -9.57
N LYS A 602 -19.92 -24.09 -8.69
CA LYS A 602 -19.02 -25.22 -8.48
C LYS A 602 -18.92 -26.06 -9.76
#